data_056a3542cdc37c9e937bd2fc93711ceb
#
_entry.id   056a3542cdc37c9e937bd2fc93711ceb
#
_cell.length_a   1.000
_cell.length_b   1.000
_cell.length_c   1.000
_cell.angle_alpha   90.00
_cell.angle_beta   90.00
_cell.angle_gamma   90.00
#
_symmetry.space_group_name_H-M   'P 1'
#
loop_
_entity.id
_entity.type
_entity.pdbx_description
1 polymer ?
#
loop_
_entity_poly.entity_id
_entity_poly.type
_entity_poly.pdbx_seq_one_letter_code
_entity_poly.pdbx_strand_id
1 'polypeptide(L)'
;TESIEAIPEGAEKEILYLGEGDLNPTKGSPEKSTELQLFESKGGKIRFQQTSNEDRFDNLAAAITANKDIPDIFKYEWLAFPSQVVKDMYQPIDSIVDFSQPLWSATKDTADQFMLNGKHYVAPLGYSASAMLCYDKDIIDAEGLDDPYELYVNNEWTWKNWEDIMSSYVGNAPADTERYGVNGFFRAHVVQQTGKRLVNYDPATNEFSSNLNDPDIEKAQNFLYNMMKDGLILNGWVGSARDCFNQNCLFYAMGDWAYTGNQTPKEGENWGVVPIPQYDDNQQKITTSDMTAFMWVKGSTRSEAVKCWFECVRASKTDPKYEQTNKDKFMENNPNWTDEMYDVKMDVVSDDYLMLFDYAYGISSALGDRKQFDGNQCLVDALYSDASNVNEEGVQSTWTQVREKYSATVDSEIKELNQKIASLKS
;
A
#
# COMPACT_ATOMS: atom_id res chain seq x y z
N THR A 1 5.66 -25.75 0.47
CA THR A 1 4.82 -26.32 -0.60
C THR A 1 4.49 -27.78 -0.36
N GLU A 2 5.41 -28.57 0.19
CA GLU A 2 5.15 -29.96 0.54
C GLU A 2 4.12 -30.12 1.68
N SER A 3 3.96 -29.08 2.51
CA SER A 3 3.00 -29.07 3.61
C SER A 3 1.58 -28.67 3.20
N ILE A 4 1.37 -28.19 1.95
CA ILE A 4 0.04 -27.82 1.47
C ILE A 4 -0.70 -29.06 1.03
N GLU A 5 -1.81 -29.35 1.69
CA GLU A 5 -2.65 -30.49 1.35
C GLU A 5 -3.48 -30.20 0.10
N ALA A 6 -3.72 -31.25 -0.68
CA ALA A 6 -4.68 -31.17 -1.78
C ALA A 6 -6.10 -30.91 -1.24
N ILE A 7 -6.92 -30.26 -2.05
CA ILE A 7 -8.34 -30.08 -1.70
C ILE A 7 -8.98 -31.46 -1.55
N PRO A 8 -9.71 -31.74 -0.44
CA PRO A 8 -10.31 -33.04 -0.21
C PRO A 8 -11.22 -33.49 -1.38
N GLU A 9 -11.22 -34.78 -1.66
CA GLU A 9 -11.93 -35.32 -2.83
C GLU A 9 -13.42 -35.00 -2.87
N GLY A 10 -14.08 -34.96 -1.72
CA GLY A 10 -15.50 -34.63 -1.60
C GLY A 10 -15.81 -33.13 -1.54
N ALA A 11 -14.82 -32.26 -1.52
CA ALA A 11 -15.01 -30.83 -1.43
C ALA A 11 -15.10 -30.17 -2.82
N GLU A 12 -15.81 -29.06 -2.90
CA GLU A 12 -15.81 -28.22 -4.11
C GLU A 12 -14.41 -27.63 -4.34
N LYS A 13 -13.96 -27.67 -5.58
CA LYS A 13 -12.59 -27.31 -5.98
C LYS A 13 -12.48 -26.00 -6.75
N GLU A 14 -13.60 -25.50 -7.25
CA GLU A 14 -13.67 -24.24 -7.96
C GLU A 14 -14.04 -23.11 -7.01
N ILE A 15 -13.29 -22.02 -7.03
CA ILE A 15 -13.62 -20.78 -6.33
C ILE A 15 -13.95 -19.68 -7.33
N LEU A 16 -14.92 -18.84 -6.96
CA LEU A 16 -15.31 -17.67 -7.74
C LEU A 16 -14.58 -16.43 -7.21
N TYR A 17 -13.83 -15.79 -8.09
CA TYR A 17 -13.16 -14.53 -7.81
C TYR A 17 -13.89 -13.37 -8.51
N LEU A 18 -14.37 -12.42 -7.72
CA LEU A 18 -14.88 -11.13 -8.22
C LEU A 18 -13.74 -10.11 -8.16
N GLY A 19 -13.37 -9.57 -9.32
CA GLY A 19 -12.25 -8.62 -9.40
C GLY A 19 -12.20 -7.86 -10.70
N GLU A 20 -11.23 -6.97 -10.81
CA GLU A 20 -11.03 -6.14 -12.01
C GLU A 20 -10.23 -6.88 -13.09
N GLY A 21 -9.37 -7.79 -12.70
CA GLY A 21 -8.52 -8.59 -13.61
C GLY A 21 -8.57 -10.07 -13.28
N ASP A 22 -8.56 -10.90 -14.34
CA ASP A 22 -8.58 -12.35 -14.20
C ASP A 22 -7.28 -12.88 -13.59
N LEU A 23 -7.38 -13.81 -12.65
CA LEU A 23 -6.23 -14.54 -12.08
C LEU A 23 -5.75 -15.68 -12.99
N ASN A 24 -6.57 -16.07 -13.96
CA ASN A 24 -6.19 -17.02 -15.01
C ASN A 24 -5.41 -16.33 -16.13
N PRO A 25 -4.70 -17.09 -16.99
CA PRO A 25 -4.04 -16.52 -18.15
C PRO A 25 -4.97 -15.75 -19.07
N THR A 26 -4.49 -14.62 -19.60
CA THR A 26 -5.19 -13.74 -20.53
C THR A 26 -4.31 -13.47 -21.74
N LYS A 27 -4.84 -12.81 -22.77
CA LYS A 27 -4.04 -12.40 -23.94
C LYS A 27 -2.86 -11.51 -23.56
N GLY A 28 -3.04 -10.64 -22.55
CA GLY A 28 -1.99 -9.73 -22.06
C GLY A 28 -1.01 -10.38 -21.10
N SER A 29 -1.38 -11.52 -20.52
CA SER A 29 -0.55 -12.29 -19.58
C SER A 29 -0.82 -13.78 -19.80
N PRO A 30 -0.19 -14.39 -20.81
CA PRO A 30 -0.52 -15.77 -21.24
C PRO A 30 0.04 -16.85 -20.33
N GLU A 31 0.99 -16.52 -19.45
CA GLU A 31 1.58 -17.49 -18.55
C GLU A 31 0.79 -17.64 -17.26
N LYS A 32 0.68 -18.86 -16.75
CA LYS A 32 0.12 -19.11 -15.42
C LYS A 32 1.08 -18.62 -14.35
N SER A 33 0.53 -17.93 -13.35
CA SER A 33 1.30 -17.56 -12.15
C SER A 33 1.72 -18.82 -11.37
N THR A 34 2.77 -18.70 -10.58
CA THR A 34 3.26 -19.79 -9.71
C THR A 34 2.16 -20.26 -8.76
N GLU A 35 1.43 -19.34 -8.15
CA GLU A 35 0.34 -19.64 -7.23
C GLU A 35 -0.82 -20.39 -7.91
N LEU A 36 -1.16 -20.04 -9.15
CA LEU A 36 -2.21 -20.72 -9.89
C LEU A 36 -1.77 -22.14 -10.27
N GLN A 37 -0.54 -22.32 -10.73
CA GLN A 37 0.01 -23.65 -11.03
C GLN A 37 -0.02 -24.54 -9.79
N LEU A 38 0.39 -24.00 -8.65
CA LEU A 38 0.37 -24.72 -7.38
C LEU A 38 -1.05 -25.07 -6.96
N PHE A 39 -1.99 -24.13 -7.06
CA PHE A 39 -3.40 -24.35 -6.75
C PHE A 39 -4.03 -25.43 -7.62
N GLU A 40 -3.80 -25.39 -8.91
CA GLU A 40 -4.26 -26.44 -9.85
C GLU A 40 -3.66 -27.81 -9.53
N SER A 41 -2.39 -27.85 -9.11
CA SER A 41 -1.75 -29.12 -8.68
C SER A 41 -2.40 -29.72 -7.44
N LYS A 42 -3.09 -28.91 -6.64
CA LYS A 42 -3.85 -29.33 -5.46
C LYS A 42 -5.33 -29.60 -5.76
N GLY A 43 -5.71 -29.56 -7.02
CA GLY A 43 -7.06 -29.82 -7.53
C GLY A 43 -7.92 -28.57 -7.68
N GLY A 44 -7.39 -27.39 -7.37
CA GLY A 44 -8.13 -26.14 -7.41
C GLY A 44 -8.37 -25.60 -8.80
N LYS A 45 -9.37 -24.74 -8.92
CA LYS A 45 -9.69 -24.04 -10.16
C LYS A 45 -10.30 -22.67 -9.79
N ILE A 46 -10.00 -21.64 -10.57
CA ILE A 46 -10.56 -20.31 -10.41
C ILE A 46 -11.53 -19.99 -11.54
N ARG A 47 -12.74 -19.60 -11.16
CA ARG A 47 -13.71 -18.96 -12.06
C ARG A 47 -13.67 -17.45 -11.79
N PHE A 48 -13.68 -16.66 -12.84
CA PHE A 48 -13.56 -15.20 -12.77
C PHE A 48 -14.88 -14.53 -13.12
N GLN A 49 -15.25 -13.53 -12.30
CA GLN A 49 -16.32 -12.60 -12.58
C GLN A 49 -15.74 -11.18 -12.57
N GLN A 50 -15.83 -10.50 -13.68
CA GLN A 50 -15.31 -9.14 -13.82
C GLN A 50 -16.23 -8.11 -13.17
N THR A 51 -15.62 -7.12 -12.53
CA THR A 51 -16.28 -5.90 -12.09
C THR A 51 -15.39 -4.69 -12.45
N SER A 52 -16.01 -3.51 -12.53
CA SER A 52 -15.24 -2.26 -12.58
C SER A 52 -14.79 -1.85 -11.18
N ASN A 53 -13.80 -0.98 -11.12
CA ASN A 53 -13.39 -0.37 -9.86
C ASN A 53 -14.56 0.41 -9.22
N GLU A 54 -15.38 1.05 -10.03
CA GLU A 54 -16.51 1.85 -9.55
C GLU A 54 -17.61 1.02 -8.90
N ASP A 55 -17.90 -0.15 -9.47
CA ASP A 55 -19.07 -0.95 -9.10
C ASP A 55 -18.74 -2.15 -8.20
N ARG A 56 -17.49 -2.34 -7.82
CA ARG A 56 -17.01 -3.56 -7.16
C ARG A 56 -17.74 -3.89 -5.86
N PHE A 57 -17.97 -2.91 -5.01
CA PHE A 57 -18.69 -3.16 -3.74
C PHE A 57 -20.19 -3.30 -3.95
N ASP A 58 -20.77 -2.58 -4.90
CA ASP A 58 -22.18 -2.70 -5.25
C ASP A 58 -22.45 -4.08 -5.87
N ASN A 59 -21.58 -4.55 -6.75
CA ASN A 59 -21.68 -5.88 -7.34
C ASN A 59 -21.53 -6.98 -6.28
N LEU A 60 -20.59 -6.81 -5.35
CA LEU A 60 -20.41 -7.74 -4.23
C LEU A 60 -21.68 -7.79 -3.34
N ALA A 61 -22.21 -6.65 -2.95
CA ALA A 61 -23.40 -6.54 -2.15
C ALA A 61 -24.61 -7.19 -2.84
N ALA A 62 -24.79 -6.93 -4.14
CA ALA A 62 -25.86 -7.50 -4.93
C ALA A 62 -25.81 -9.03 -4.98
N ALA A 63 -24.62 -9.61 -5.19
CA ALA A 63 -24.42 -11.06 -5.21
C ALA A 63 -24.74 -11.70 -3.85
N ILE A 64 -24.30 -11.10 -2.77
CA ILE A 64 -24.57 -11.57 -1.41
C ILE A 64 -26.08 -11.54 -1.12
N THR A 65 -26.74 -10.44 -1.43
CA THR A 65 -28.17 -10.24 -1.22
C THR A 65 -29.00 -11.20 -2.04
N ALA A 66 -28.66 -11.41 -3.30
CA ALA A 66 -29.33 -12.34 -4.19
C ALA A 66 -29.12 -13.81 -3.79
N ASN A 67 -28.14 -14.11 -2.98
CA ASN A 67 -27.75 -15.45 -2.56
C ASN A 67 -27.54 -16.40 -3.76
N LYS A 68 -26.97 -15.85 -4.83
CA LYS A 68 -26.71 -16.56 -6.08
C LYS A 68 -25.37 -16.10 -6.66
N ASP A 69 -24.56 -17.06 -7.10
CA ASP A 69 -23.21 -16.80 -7.62
C ASP A 69 -22.39 -15.90 -6.69
N ILE A 70 -22.46 -16.19 -5.39
CA ILE A 70 -21.70 -15.46 -4.38
C ILE A 70 -20.22 -15.70 -4.63
N PRO A 71 -19.41 -14.63 -4.80
CA PRO A 71 -17.96 -14.79 -4.87
C PRO A 71 -17.42 -15.45 -3.60
N ASP A 72 -16.39 -16.25 -3.73
CA ASP A 72 -15.70 -16.84 -2.58
C ASP A 72 -14.65 -15.91 -2.02
N ILE A 73 -13.93 -15.25 -2.90
CA ILE A 73 -12.85 -14.35 -2.53
C ILE A 73 -12.99 -13.00 -3.23
N PHE A 74 -12.54 -11.99 -2.50
CA PHE A 74 -12.42 -10.61 -2.97
C PHE A 74 -11.07 -10.08 -2.55
N LYS A 75 -10.40 -9.35 -3.42
CA LYS A 75 -9.08 -8.78 -3.11
C LYS A 75 -9.22 -7.69 -2.06
N TYR A 76 -8.37 -7.74 -1.02
CA TYR A 76 -8.28 -6.65 -0.07
C TYR A 76 -7.86 -5.35 -0.76
N GLU A 77 -8.46 -4.27 -0.33
CA GLU A 77 -8.06 -2.91 -0.65
C GLU A 77 -8.39 -1.98 0.54
N TRP A 78 -7.82 -0.80 0.56
CA TRP A 78 -7.92 0.13 1.68
C TRP A 78 -9.35 0.57 2.05
N LEU A 79 -10.32 0.51 1.11
CA LEU A 79 -11.73 0.81 1.40
C LEU A 79 -12.49 -0.37 2.02
N ALA A 80 -11.91 -1.57 2.00
CA ALA A 80 -12.60 -2.78 2.44
C ALA A 80 -12.70 -2.88 3.97
N PHE A 81 -11.70 -2.42 4.70
CA PHE A 81 -11.66 -2.51 6.16
C PHE A 81 -11.53 -1.13 6.79
N PRO A 82 -12.30 -0.78 7.83
CA PRO A 82 -13.29 -1.64 8.50
C PRO A 82 -14.74 -1.58 7.94
N SER A 83 -15.11 -0.57 7.15
CA SER A 83 -16.51 -0.30 6.85
C SER A 83 -17.24 -1.42 6.11
N GLN A 84 -16.60 -2.09 5.15
CA GLN A 84 -17.23 -3.17 4.40
C GLN A 84 -17.40 -4.45 5.25
N VAL A 85 -16.50 -4.67 6.21
CA VAL A 85 -16.66 -5.73 7.21
C VAL A 85 -17.87 -5.45 8.11
N VAL A 86 -18.03 -4.20 8.54
CA VAL A 86 -19.18 -3.77 9.36
C VAL A 86 -20.49 -3.90 8.59
N LYS A 87 -20.46 -3.73 7.27
CA LYS A 87 -21.63 -3.97 6.39
C LYS A 87 -21.91 -5.45 6.10
N ASP A 88 -21.22 -6.35 6.77
CA ASP A 88 -21.41 -7.80 6.67
C ASP A 88 -21.10 -8.38 5.27
N MET A 89 -20.14 -7.79 4.57
CA MET A 89 -19.71 -8.28 3.26
C MET A 89 -18.76 -9.48 3.34
N TYR A 90 -18.13 -9.68 4.47
CA TYR A 90 -17.07 -10.66 4.66
C TYR A 90 -17.31 -11.50 5.90
N GLN A 91 -16.73 -12.69 5.92
CA GLN A 91 -16.72 -13.55 7.08
C GLN A 91 -15.31 -13.72 7.63
N PRO A 92 -15.17 -14.03 8.93
CA PRO A 92 -13.85 -14.27 9.55
C PRO A 92 -13.08 -15.40 8.87
N ILE A 93 -11.75 -15.24 8.78
CA ILE A 93 -10.87 -16.25 8.20
C ILE A 93 -10.23 -17.18 9.23
N ASP A 94 -10.55 -17.01 10.52
CA ASP A 94 -9.89 -17.76 11.61
C ASP A 94 -10.12 -19.28 11.51
N SER A 95 -11.18 -19.73 10.88
CA SER A 95 -11.46 -21.14 10.64
C SER A 95 -10.62 -21.77 9.53
N ILE A 96 -10.03 -20.96 8.63
CA ILE A 96 -9.27 -21.43 7.48
C ILE A 96 -7.80 -20.98 7.49
N VAL A 97 -7.43 -20.03 8.34
CA VAL A 97 -6.06 -19.56 8.50
C VAL A 97 -5.66 -19.65 9.98
N ASP A 98 -4.67 -20.48 10.27
CA ASP A 98 -4.09 -20.60 11.60
C ASP A 98 -2.75 -19.86 11.64
N PHE A 99 -2.76 -18.68 12.27
CA PHE A 99 -1.58 -17.81 12.36
C PHE A 99 -0.47 -18.36 13.25
N SER A 100 -0.70 -19.46 13.98
CA SER A 100 0.34 -20.17 14.72
C SER A 100 1.20 -21.10 13.84
N GLN A 101 0.72 -21.43 12.64
CA GLN A 101 1.43 -22.27 11.69
C GLN A 101 2.61 -21.54 11.05
N PRO A 102 3.72 -22.23 10.75
CA PRO A 102 4.91 -21.60 10.14
C PRO A 102 4.64 -20.80 8.89
N LEU A 103 3.73 -21.24 8.03
CA LEU A 103 3.35 -20.53 6.81
C LEU A 103 2.79 -19.13 7.08
N TRP A 104 2.11 -18.94 8.21
CA TRP A 104 1.36 -17.74 8.55
C TRP A 104 1.95 -16.91 9.67
N SER A 105 2.83 -17.47 10.50
CA SER A 105 3.28 -16.83 11.74
C SER A 105 3.90 -15.44 11.53
N ALA A 106 4.64 -15.24 10.45
CA ALA A 106 5.24 -13.95 10.12
C ALA A 106 4.21 -12.89 9.70
N THR A 107 3.00 -13.28 9.35
CA THR A 107 1.93 -12.34 8.93
C THR A 107 0.99 -11.96 10.06
N LYS A 108 1.15 -12.57 11.24
CA LYS A 108 0.21 -12.39 12.35
C LYS A 108 0.08 -10.94 12.78
N ASP A 109 1.20 -10.23 12.94
CA ASP A 109 1.17 -8.83 13.37
C ASP A 109 0.44 -7.92 12.35
N THR A 110 0.57 -8.23 11.07
CA THR A 110 -0.19 -7.55 10.01
C THR A 110 -1.67 -7.91 10.06
N ALA A 111 -1.98 -9.20 10.14
CA ALA A 111 -3.38 -9.67 10.21
C ALA A 111 -4.11 -9.11 11.44
N ASP A 112 -3.41 -8.94 12.56
CA ASP A 112 -3.95 -8.37 13.80
C ASP A 112 -4.35 -6.88 13.63
N GLN A 113 -3.79 -6.17 12.64
CA GLN A 113 -4.22 -4.81 12.31
C GLN A 113 -5.61 -4.77 11.67
N PHE A 114 -6.10 -5.90 11.15
CA PHE A 114 -7.39 -6.02 10.46
C PHE A 114 -8.36 -6.92 11.24
N MET A 115 -8.32 -6.83 12.57
CA MET A 115 -9.24 -7.52 13.45
C MET A 115 -10.46 -6.66 13.76
N LEU A 116 -11.61 -7.31 13.89
CA LEU A 116 -12.82 -6.69 14.39
C LEU A 116 -13.59 -7.73 15.24
N ASN A 117 -14.07 -7.32 16.41
CA ASN A 117 -14.73 -8.22 17.36
C ASN A 117 -13.90 -9.48 17.71
N GLY A 118 -12.58 -9.32 17.80
CA GLY A 118 -11.65 -10.40 18.11
C GLY A 118 -11.40 -11.41 17.00
N LYS A 119 -11.79 -11.11 15.77
CA LYS A 119 -11.67 -12.00 14.61
C LYS A 119 -10.87 -11.34 13.48
N HIS A 120 -10.15 -12.15 12.72
CA HIS A 120 -9.39 -11.71 11.54
C HIS A 120 -10.25 -11.75 10.29
N TYR A 121 -10.08 -10.76 9.42
CA TYR A 121 -10.83 -10.64 8.17
C TYR A 121 -9.96 -10.57 6.91
N VAL A 122 -8.67 -10.37 7.06
CA VAL A 122 -7.75 -10.22 5.94
C VAL A 122 -6.63 -11.25 6.05
N ALA A 123 -6.41 -12.00 4.98
CA ALA A 123 -5.29 -12.92 4.86
C ALA A 123 -4.13 -12.24 4.13
N PRO A 124 -3.08 -11.79 4.85
CA PRO A 124 -1.91 -11.20 4.21
C PRO A 124 -1.08 -12.27 3.52
N LEU A 125 -0.77 -12.09 2.24
CA LEU A 125 -0.08 -13.11 1.45
C LEU A 125 1.30 -12.66 0.98
N GLY A 126 1.44 -11.39 0.59
CA GLY A 126 2.71 -10.81 0.18
C GLY A 126 2.66 -9.30 0.33
N TYR A 127 3.83 -8.67 0.35
CA TYR A 127 3.97 -7.24 0.58
C TYR A 127 4.79 -6.58 -0.51
N SER A 128 4.47 -5.31 -0.80
CA SER A 128 5.31 -4.39 -1.57
C SER A 128 5.25 -3.01 -0.92
N ALA A 129 6.28 -2.20 -1.09
CA ALA A 129 6.24 -0.82 -0.61
C ALA A 129 5.23 -0.01 -1.42
N SER A 130 4.35 0.73 -0.75
CA SER A 130 3.36 1.61 -1.41
C SER A 130 4.04 2.76 -2.14
N ALA A 131 5.20 3.20 -1.65
CA ALA A 131 6.01 4.20 -2.30
C ALA A 131 7.50 3.96 -2.03
N MET A 132 8.27 4.18 -3.08
CA MET A 132 9.74 4.24 -3.04
C MET A 132 10.16 5.50 -3.77
N LEU A 133 11.30 6.05 -3.41
CA LEU A 133 11.89 7.17 -4.12
C LEU A 133 12.85 6.64 -5.17
N CYS A 134 12.67 7.05 -6.42
CA CYS A 134 13.68 6.83 -7.45
C CYS A 134 14.46 8.11 -7.74
N TYR A 135 15.69 7.95 -8.17
CA TYR A 135 16.60 9.05 -8.48
C TYR A 135 17.59 8.66 -9.58
N ASP A 136 18.14 9.66 -10.25
CA ASP A 136 19.14 9.50 -11.30
C ASP A 136 20.54 9.55 -10.68
N LYS A 137 21.31 8.45 -10.77
CA LYS A 137 22.67 8.38 -10.22
C LYS A 137 23.65 9.30 -10.94
N ASP A 138 23.44 9.56 -12.21
CA ASP A 138 24.30 10.50 -12.96
C ASP A 138 24.16 11.92 -12.40
N ILE A 139 22.96 12.32 -12.00
CA ILE A 139 22.74 13.63 -11.39
C ILE A 139 23.38 13.70 -9.99
N ILE A 140 23.21 12.65 -9.19
CA ILE A 140 23.84 12.57 -7.86
C ILE A 140 25.36 12.73 -7.99
N ASP A 141 25.99 12.02 -8.91
CA ASP A 141 27.44 12.09 -9.16
C ASP A 141 27.88 13.45 -9.70
N ALA A 142 27.16 13.96 -10.71
CA ALA A 142 27.51 15.24 -11.33
C ALA A 142 27.41 16.43 -10.36
N GLU A 143 26.48 16.39 -9.43
CA GLU A 143 26.24 17.44 -8.45
C GLU A 143 27.05 17.23 -7.15
N GLY A 144 27.78 16.12 -7.03
CA GLY A 144 28.57 15.81 -5.84
C GLY A 144 27.72 15.58 -4.59
N LEU A 145 26.51 15.06 -4.76
CA LEU A 145 25.58 14.79 -3.66
C LEU A 145 25.88 13.44 -3.03
N ASP A 146 25.51 13.28 -1.76
CA ASP A 146 25.53 11.98 -1.11
C ASP A 146 24.58 11.02 -1.85
N ASP A 147 25.05 9.78 -2.08
CA ASP A 147 24.21 8.75 -2.71
C ASP A 147 23.16 8.26 -1.72
N PRO A 148 21.86 8.39 -2.02
CA PRO A 148 20.80 7.89 -1.18
C PRO A 148 20.93 6.41 -0.83
N TYR A 149 21.37 5.57 -1.78
CA TYR A 149 21.59 4.16 -1.54
C TYR A 149 22.66 3.91 -0.48
N GLU A 150 23.78 4.61 -0.53
CA GLU A 150 24.85 4.48 0.47
C GLU A 150 24.36 4.91 1.86
N LEU A 151 23.58 5.97 1.95
CA LEU A 151 22.95 6.39 3.21
C LEU A 151 21.98 5.32 3.72
N TYR A 152 21.21 4.71 2.83
CA TYR A 152 20.30 3.64 3.18
C TYR A 152 21.03 2.41 3.73
N VAL A 153 22.08 1.94 3.06
CA VAL A 153 22.87 0.77 3.50
C VAL A 153 23.54 1.03 4.85
N ASN A 154 23.96 2.28 5.11
CA ASN A 154 24.62 2.68 6.34
C ASN A 154 23.63 3.07 7.46
N ASN A 155 22.35 2.87 7.25
CA ASN A 155 21.27 3.21 8.20
C ASN A 155 21.24 4.72 8.55
N GLU A 156 21.55 5.55 7.57
CA GLU A 156 21.57 7.02 7.66
C GLU A 156 20.58 7.69 6.71
N TRP A 157 19.65 6.91 6.12
CA TRP A 157 18.64 7.43 5.22
C TRP A 157 17.45 7.98 6.04
N THR A 158 17.56 9.26 6.41
CA THR A 158 16.65 9.99 7.30
C THR A 158 16.02 11.19 6.59
N TRP A 159 14.97 11.75 7.17
CA TRP A 159 14.36 12.99 6.67
C TRP A 159 15.38 14.11 6.56
N LYS A 160 16.25 14.25 7.55
CA LYS A 160 17.28 15.29 7.55
C LYS A 160 18.24 15.14 6.37
N ASN A 161 18.76 13.96 6.14
CA ASN A 161 19.68 13.70 5.03
C ASN A 161 19.01 13.86 3.67
N TRP A 162 17.76 13.44 3.56
CA TRP A 162 16.95 13.66 2.36
C TRP A 162 16.76 15.17 2.07
N GLU A 163 16.35 15.93 3.08
CA GLU A 163 16.18 17.38 2.96
C GLU A 163 17.51 18.06 2.57
N ASP A 164 18.62 17.67 3.19
CA ASP A 164 19.95 18.23 2.90
C ASP A 164 20.34 18.00 1.43
N ILE A 165 20.11 16.81 0.91
CA ILE A 165 20.37 16.47 -0.51
C ILE A 165 19.51 17.33 -1.43
N MET A 166 18.21 17.41 -1.18
CA MET A 166 17.30 18.22 -1.99
C MET A 166 17.65 19.70 -1.94
N SER A 167 17.95 20.22 -0.75
CA SER A 167 18.33 21.62 -0.56
C SER A 167 19.61 21.98 -1.29
N SER A 168 20.60 21.08 -1.28
CA SER A 168 21.85 21.27 -2.02
C SER A 168 21.59 21.28 -3.52
N TYR A 169 20.80 20.35 -4.01
CA TYR A 169 20.46 20.28 -5.45
C TYR A 169 19.74 21.53 -5.93
N VAL A 170 18.72 21.96 -5.22
CA VAL A 170 17.92 23.15 -5.55
C VAL A 170 18.76 24.42 -5.40
N GLY A 171 19.53 24.52 -4.32
CA GLY A 171 20.34 25.70 -4.01
C GLY A 171 21.51 25.93 -4.98
N ASN A 172 22.01 24.88 -5.62
CA ASN A 172 23.11 24.94 -6.59
C ASN A 172 22.61 25.02 -8.04
N ALA A 173 21.35 25.36 -8.27
CA ALA A 173 20.81 25.50 -9.61
C ALA A 173 21.57 26.57 -10.40
N PRO A 174 21.95 26.30 -11.69
CA PRO A 174 22.49 27.33 -12.57
C PRO A 174 21.52 28.51 -12.72
N ALA A 175 22.05 29.67 -13.07
CA ALA A 175 21.23 30.84 -13.39
C ALA A 175 20.19 30.47 -14.46
N ASP A 176 18.99 30.98 -14.33
CA ASP A 176 17.87 30.74 -15.23
C ASP A 176 17.37 29.28 -15.30
N THR A 177 17.76 28.43 -14.34
CA THR A 177 17.30 27.04 -14.22
C THR A 177 16.54 26.85 -12.92
N GLU A 178 15.32 26.35 -13.00
CA GLU A 178 14.55 25.94 -11.83
C GLU A 178 14.80 24.46 -11.54
N ARG A 179 15.03 24.13 -10.27
CA ARG A 179 15.20 22.78 -9.76
C ARG A 179 14.25 22.52 -8.61
N TYR A 180 13.85 21.27 -8.48
CA TYR A 180 12.97 20.80 -7.41
C TYR A 180 13.54 19.53 -6.77
N GLY A 181 13.10 19.25 -5.55
CA GLY A 181 13.57 18.08 -4.82
C GLY A 181 12.73 16.83 -5.08
N VAL A 182 11.41 16.93 -5.01
CA VAL A 182 10.55 15.73 -5.04
C VAL A 182 9.18 16.01 -5.67
N ASN A 183 8.64 14.96 -6.30
CA ASN A 183 7.26 14.87 -6.77
C ASN A 183 6.73 13.43 -6.57
N GLY A 184 5.46 13.20 -6.79
CA GLY A 184 4.82 11.90 -6.69
C GLY A 184 4.07 11.69 -5.37
N PHE A 185 3.87 10.43 -4.99
CA PHE A 185 3.15 10.04 -3.78
C PHE A 185 4.11 9.85 -2.59
N PHE A 186 4.44 10.93 -1.91
CA PHE A 186 5.34 10.87 -0.74
C PHE A 186 4.71 11.36 0.55
N ARG A 187 3.70 12.22 0.48
CA ARG A 187 3.17 12.93 1.65
C ARG A 187 2.64 12.03 2.74
N ALA A 188 1.69 11.18 2.42
CA ALA A 188 1.14 10.22 3.37
C ALA A 188 2.22 9.31 3.94
N HIS A 189 3.14 8.86 3.09
CA HIS A 189 4.21 7.95 3.46
C HIS A 189 5.24 8.61 4.39
N VAL A 190 5.55 9.88 4.17
CA VAL A 190 6.40 10.66 5.10
C VAL A 190 5.75 10.75 6.48
N VAL A 191 4.47 11.09 6.55
CA VAL A 191 3.74 11.15 7.82
C VAL A 191 3.75 9.79 8.52
N GLN A 192 3.52 8.73 7.79
CA GLN A 192 3.45 7.38 8.33
C GLN A 192 4.81 6.83 8.81
N GLN A 193 5.93 7.42 8.39
CA GLN A 193 7.24 7.10 8.95
C GLN A 193 7.35 7.43 10.44
N THR A 194 6.47 8.24 10.98
CA THR A 194 6.35 8.46 12.43
C THR A 194 5.83 7.23 13.18
N GLY A 195 5.32 6.23 12.48
CA GLY A 195 4.63 5.09 13.08
C GLY A 195 3.19 5.40 13.49
N LYS A 196 2.70 6.59 13.16
CA LYS A 196 1.37 7.04 13.57
C LYS A 196 0.39 7.00 12.40
N ARG A 197 -0.85 6.67 12.74
CA ARG A 197 -1.99 6.64 11.82
C ARG A 197 -2.90 7.83 12.11
N LEU A 198 -3.61 8.30 11.10
CA LEU A 198 -4.64 9.35 11.28
C LEU A 198 -5.82 8.84 12.11
N VAL A 199 -6.08 7.55 12.06
CA VAL A 199 -7.15 6.89 12.83
C VAL A 199 -6.57 5.69 13.55
N ASN A 200 -6.77 5.63 14.86
CA ASN A 200 -6.37 4.52 15.69
C ASN A 200 -7.51 3.53 15.92
N TYR A 201 -7.16 2.28 16.21
CA TYR A 201 -8.11 1.24 16.62
C TYR A 201 -7.65 0.61 17.93
N ASP A 202 -8.56 0.53 18.90
CA ASP A 202 -8.32 -0.16 20.16
C ASP A 202 -9.04 -1.52 20.16
N PRO A 203 -8.31 -2.65 20.06
CA PRO A 203 -8.93 -3.96 20.06
C PRO A 203 -9.60 -4.33 21.39
N ALA A 204 -9.21 -3.71 22.49
CA ALA A 204 -9.79 -3.97 23.81
C ALA A 204 -11.23 -3.43 23.90
N THR A 205 -11.47 -2.25 23.36
CA THR A 205 -12.80 -1.61 23.33
C THR A 205 -13.54 -1.81 22.02
N ASN A 206 -12.83 -2.27 21.00
CA ASN A 206 -13.35 -2.43 19.63
C ASN A 206 -13.83 -1.09 19.03
N GLU A 207 -13.10 -0.02 19.34
CA GLU A 207 -13.43 1.34 18.92
C GLU A 207 -12.31 1.97 18.11
N PHE A 208 -12.70 2.74 17.10
CA PHE A 208 -11.81 3.63 16.35
C PHE A 208 -11.81 5.02 16.96
N SER A 209 -10.70 5.73 16.83
CA SER A 209 -10.57 7.11 17.32
C SER A 209 -9.71 7.94 16.40
N SER A 210 -10.00 9.24 16.31
CA SER A 210 -9.18 10.20 15.58
C SER A 210 -7.83 10.39 16.27
N ASN A 211 -6.77 10.51 15.48
CA ASN A 211 -5.41 10.78 15.96
C ASN A 211 -4.82 12.06 15.34
N LEU A 212 -5.67 12.95 14.85
CA LEU A 212 -5.24 14.16 14.14
C LEU A 212 -4.46 15.15 15.03
N ASN A 213 -4.56 15.01 16.35
CA ASN A 213 -3.84 15.86 17.31
C ASN A 213 -2.49 15.26 17.76
N ASP A 214 -2.06 14.17 17.19
CA ASP A 214 -0.78 13.53 17.55
C ASP A 214 0.40 14.48 17.26
N PRO A 215 1.31 14.69 18.23
CA PRO A 215 2.46 15.61 18.05
C PRO A 215 3.44 15.17 16.95
N ASP A 216 3.60 13.88 16.72
CA ASP A 216 4.48 13.38 15.64
C ASP A 216 3.88 13.62 14.27
N ILE A 217 2.56 13.50 14.13
CA ILE A 217 1.86 13.88 12.89
C ILE A 217 2.05 15.36 12.61
N GLU A 218 1.93 16.21 13.62
CA GLU A 218 2.17 17.64 13.48
C GLU A 218 3.60 17.95 13.03
N LYS A 219 4.60 17.29 13.61
CA LYS A 219 6.00 17.43 13.18
C LYS A 219 6.19 17.04 11.71
N ALA A 220 5.61 15.92 11.29
CA ALA A 220 5.68 15.46 9.90
C ALA A 220 5.01 16.45 8.95
N GLN A 221 3.84 16.95 9.29
CA GLN A 221 3.12 17.92 8.48
C GLN A 221 3.86 19.26 8.40
N ASN A 222 4.47 19.69 9.49
CA ASN A 222 5.31 20.91 9.51
C ASN A 222 6.57 20.73 8.65
N PHE A 223 7.17 19.55 8.68
CA PHE A 223 8.29 19.21 7.79
C PHE A 223 7.89 19.32 6.31
N LEU A 224 6.76 18.72 5.93
CA LEU A 224 6.22 18.80 4.57
C LEU A 224 5.84 20.24 4.17
N TYR A 225 5.22 20.97 5.08
CA TYR A 225 4.90 22.39 4.88
C TYR A 225 6.15 23.21 4.54
N ASN A 226 7.22 23.02 5.31
CA ASN A 226 8.48 23.72 5.09
C ASN A 226 9.16 23.29 3.79
N MET A 227 9.08 22.02 3.42
CA MET A 227 9.60 21.55 2.12
C MET A 227 8.95 22.30 0.96
N MET A 228 7.64 22.48 0.99
CA MET A 228 6.92 23.23 -0.05
C MET A 228 7.28 24.70 -0.02
N LYS A 229 7.30 25.32 1.17
CA LYS A 229 7.68 26.70 1.37
C LYS A 229 9.08 27.02 0.87
N ASP A 230 10.02 26.10 1.06
CA ASP A 230 11.43 26.24 0.68
C ASP A 230 11.70 25.87 -0.79
N GLY A 231 10.65 25.57 -1.56
CA GLY A 231 10.75 25.28 -2.99
C GLY A 231 11.31 23.89 -3.32
N LEU A 232 11.25 22.95 -2.38
CA LEU A 232 11.75 21.59 -2.59
C LEU A 232 10.73 20.67 -3.27
N ILE A 233 9.44 21.00 -3.24
CA ILE A 233 8.38 20.19 -3.85
C ILE A 233 8.00 20.78 -5.20
N LEU A 234 8.08 19.96 -6.26
CA LEU A 234 7.49 20.28 -7.55
C LEU A 234 5.97 20.17 -7.42
N ASN A 235 5.27 21.30 -7.61
CA ASN A 235 3.82 21.35 -7.47
C ASN A 235 3.12 20.62 -8.62
N GLY A 236 2.00 19.97 -8.31
CA GLY A 236 1.15 19.31 -9.28
C GLY A 236 1.57 17.87 -9.58
N TRP A 237 0.81 17.25 -10.47
CA TRP A 237 1.00 15.87 -10.90
C TRP A 237 1.79 15.82 -12.20
N VAL A 238 2.91 15.12 -12.22
CA VAL A 238 3.75 15.00 -13.43
C VAL A 238 3.63 13.65 -14.14
N GLY A 239 2.98 12.68 -13.54
CA GLY A 239 2.58 11.44 -14.18
C GLY A 239 3.61 10.32 -14.23
N SER A 240 4.91 10.61 -14.28
CA SER A 240 5.96 9.60 -14.35
C SER A 240 7.28 10.09 -13.80
N ALA A 241 8.17 9.15 -13.49
CA ALA A 241 9.53 9.47 -13.07
C ALA A 241 10.32 10.20 -14.18
N ARG A 242 10.14 9.81 -15.44
CA ARG A 242 10.78 10.49 -16.59
C ARG A 242 10.38 11.94 -16.69
N ASP A 243 9.08 12.22 -16.57
CA ASP A 243 8.57 13.59 -16.62
C ASP A 243 9.05 14.42 -15.42
N CYS A 244 9.17 13.80 -14.26
CA CYS A 244 9.75 14.41 -13.07
C CYS A 244 11.21 14.82 -13.33
N PHE A 245 12.02 13.90 -13.81
CA PHE A 245 13.45 14.18 -14.09
C PHE A 245 13.62 15.21 -15.22
N ASN A 246 12.76 15.19 -16.23
CA ASN A 246 12.78 16.19 -17.32
C ASN A 246 12.44 17.61 -16.85
N GLN A 247 11.85 17.76 -15.68
CA GLN A 247 11.55 19.04 -15.05
C GLN A 247 12.58 19.41 -13.96
N ASN A 248 13.76 18.80 -13.98
CA ASN A 248 14.83 19.03 -13.01
C ASN A 248 14.39 18.75 -11.55
N CYS A 249 13.57 17.75 -11.36
CA CYS A 249 13.15 17.26 -10.06
C CYS A 249 14.00 16.03 -9.70
N LEU A 250 14.59 16.02 -8.49
CA LEU A 250 15.60 15.05 -8.12
C LEU A 250 15.04 13.67 -7.77
N PHE A 251 13.92 13.64 -7.07
CA PHE A 251 13.27 12.41 -6.61
C PHE A 251 11.83 12.31 -7.11
N TYR A 252 11.44 11.08 -7.44
CA TYR A 252 10.03 10.75 -7.72
C TYR A 252 9.59 9.61 -6.82
N ALA A 253 8.45 9.78 -6.17
CA ALA A 253 7.89 8.80 -5.25
C ALA A 253 6.68 8.10 -5.85
N MET A 254 6.73 6.77 -5.94
CA MET A 254 5.63 5.92 -6.38
C MET A 254 5.88 4.48 -5.91
N GLY A 255 4.89 3.62 -6.01
CA GLY A 255 5.09 2.19 -5.85
C GLY A 255 6.10 1.65 -6.86
N ASP A 256 6.77 0.57 -6.53
CA ASP A 256 7.81 -0.03 -7.39
C ASP A 256 7.31 -0.40 -8.79
N TRP A 257 6.02 -0.72 -8.91
CA TRP A 257 5.36 -1.01 -10.19
C TRP A 257 5.49 0.13 -11.22
N ALA A 258 5.65 1.36 -10.76
CA ALA A 258 5.81 2.53 -11.63
C ALA A 258 7.20 2.65 -12.27
N TYR A 259 8.13 1.79 -11.88
CA TYR A 259 9.50 1.78 -12.38
C TYR A 259 9.83 0.54 -13.20
N THR A 260 8.82 -0.22 -13.58
CA THR A 260 8.97 -1.50 -14.28
C THR A 260 8.62 -1.39 -15.77
N GLY A 261 9.08 -2.36 -16.55
CA GLY A 261 8.83 -2.41 -17.98
C GLY A 261 9.35 -1.18 -18.72
N ASN A 262 8.49 -0.56 -19.51
CA ASN A 262 8.82 0.67 -20.26
C ASN A 262 8.60 1.96 -19.45
N GLN A 263 8.25 1.85 -18.18
CA GLN A 263 8.05 3.00 -17.27
C GLN A 263 9.30 3.32 -16.46
N THR A 264 10.44 2.71 -16.77
CA THR A 264 11.71 3.02 -16.08
C THR A 264 12.05 4.51 -16.15
N PRO A 265 12.68 5.07 -15.10
CA PRO A 265 12.95 6.50 -15.02
C PRO A 265 13.78 7.06 -16.16
N LYS A 266 14.72 6.26 -16.70
CA LYS A 266 15.61 6.61 -17.81
C LYS A 266 16.07 5.35 -18.52
N GLU A 267 16.73 5.52 -19.66
CA GLU A 267 17.39 4.43 -20.35
C GLU A 267 18.60 3.94 -19.56
N GLY A 268 18.82 2.62 -19.59
CA GLY A 268 19.94 1.98 -18.90
C GLY A 268 19.70 1.76 -17.41
N GLU A 269 20.75 1.46 -16.68
CA GLU A 269 20.71 1.00 -15.28
C GLU A 269 21.21 2.04 -14.27
N ASN A 270 21.58 3.24 -14.71
CA ASN A 270 22.22 4.22 -13.84
C ASN A 270 21.21 5.11 -13.09
N TRP A 271 20.30 4.47 -12.40
CA TRP A 271 19.33 5.05 -11.48
C TRP A 271 19.18 4.15 -10.27
N GLY A 272 18.51 4.60 -9.25
CA GLY A 272 18.36 3.84 -8.03
C GLY A 272 16.99 4.04 -7.40
N VAL A 273 16.67 3.15 -6.45
CA VAL A 273 15.49 3.25 -5.60
C VAL A 273 15.91 3.12 -4.15
N VAL A 274 15.24 3.89 -3.30
CA VAL A 274 15.36 3.81 -1.84
C VAL A 274 13.96 3.95 -1.25
N PRO A 275 13.71 3.45 -0.02
CA PRO A 275 12.43 3.68 0.62
C PRO A 275 12.22 5.16 0.96
N ILE A 276 11.01 5.52 1.36
CA ILE A 276 10.76 6.82 1.99
C ILE A 276 11.68 6.92 3.21
N PRO A 277 12.37 8.06 3.43
CA PRO A 277 13.35 8.17 4.50
C PRO A 277 12.74 8.00 5.88
N GLN A 278 13.53 7.42 6.76
CA GLN A 278 13.15 7.20 8.15
C GLN A 278 13.03 8.52 8.90
N TYR A 279 12.01 8.64 9.74
CA TYR A 279 11.86 9.75 10.68
C TYR A 279 13.04 9.76 11.67
N ASP A 280 13.70 10.91 11.84
CA ASP A 280 14.93 11.02 12.62
C ASP A 280 14.79 10.57 14.08
N ASP A 281 13.62 10.81 14.68
CA ASP A 281 13.35 10.45 16.06
C ASP A 281 12.86 9.00 16.24
N ASN A 282 12.67 8.27 15.16
CA ASN A 282 12.15 6.92 15.20
C ASN A 282 13.25 5.88 14.93
N GLN A 283 13.43 4.95 15.85
CA GLN A 283 14.38 3.85 15.71
C GLN A 283 13.78 2.65 14.97
N GLN A 284 12.45 2.57 14.84
CA GLN A 284 11.77 1.50 14.13
C GLN A 284 11.76 1.80 12.63
N LYS A 285 12.23 0.85 11.85
CA LYS A 285 12.06 0.88 10.40
C LYS A 285 10.61 0.59 10.03
N ILE A 286 10.03 1.44 9.20
CA ILE A 286 8.61 1.39 8.83
C ILE A 286 8.47 1.40 7.33
N THR A 287 7.59 0.54 6.82
CA THR A 287 7.13 0.56 5.44
C THR A 287 5.62 0.71 5.42
N THR A 288 5.14 1.71 4.72
CA THR A 288 3.74 1.73 4.30
C THR A 288 3.62 0.75 3.15
N SER A 289 2.89 -0.31 3.39
CA SER A 289 2.85 -1.45 2.48
C SER A 289 1.58 -1.48 1.63
N ASP A 290 1.76 -1.84 0.36
CA ASP A 290 0.73 -2.52 -0.40
C ASP A 290 0.86 -4.00 -0.14
N MET A 291 -0.25 -4.71 -0.06
CA MET A 291 -0.20 -6.14 0.13
C MET A 291 -1.08 -6.87 -0.86
N THR A 292 -0.60 -8.03 -1.28
CA THR A 292 -1.45 -9.05 -1.87
C THR A 292 -2.18 -9.73 -0.73
N ALA A 293 -3.48 -9.53 -0.67
CA ALA A 293 -4.30 -10.12 0.37
C ALA A 293 -5.71 -10.37 -0.17
N PHE A 294 -6.37 -11.35 0.41
CA PHE A 294 -7.76 -11.67 0.07
C PHE A 294 -8.63 -11.67 1.32
N MET A 295 -9.90 -11.45 1.08
CA MET A 295 -10.95 -11.53 2.08
C MET A 295 -11.95 -12.60 1.65
N TRP A 296 -12.49 -13.32 2.63
CA TRP A 296 -13.47 -14.37 2.41
C TRP A 296 -14.87 -13.80 2.44
N VAL A 297 -15.59 -13.94 1.33
CA VAL A 297 -16.88 -13.28 1.13
C VAL A 297 -17.98 -13.96 1.98
N LYS A 298 -18.83 -13.15 2.57
CA LYS A 298 -20.00 -13.61 3.33
C LYS A 298 -20.90 -14.49 2.46
N GLY A 299 -21.26 -15.66 2.99
CA GLY A 299 -22.10 -16.62 2.29
C GLY A 299 -21.32 -17.65 1.46
N SER A 300 -20.02 -17.47 1.24
CA SER A 300 -19.17 -18.50 0.63
C SER A 300 -19.09 -19.73 1.53
N THR A 301 -19.26 -20.90 0.94
CA THR A 301 -19.21 -22.21 1.63
C THR A 301 -18.01 -23.07 1.19
N ARG A 302 -17.19 -22.59 0.26
CA ARG A 302 -16.05 -23.33 -0.31
C ARG A 302 -14.78 -23.17 0.53
N SER A 303 -14.90 -23.40 1.82
CA SER A 303 -13.82 -23.17 2.80
C SER A 303 -12.50 -23.89 2.47
N GLU A 304 -12.59 -25.16 2.04
CA GLU A 304 -11.40 -25.97 1.74
C GLU A 304 -10.64 -25.44 0.52
N ALA A 305 -11.35 -25.03 -0.53
CA ALA A 305 -10.73 -24.46 -1.70
C ALA A 305 -10.15 -23.07 -1.43
N VAL A 306 -10.85 -22.24 -0.66
CA VAL A 306 -10.36 -20.90 -0.28
C VAL A 306 -9.11 -21.02 0.59
N LYS A 307 -9.11 -21.90 1.57
CA LYS A 307 -7.92 -22.21 2.39
C LYS A 307 -6.74 -22.62 1.53
N CYS A 308 -6.95 -23.55 0.62
CA CYS A 308 -5.90 -24.04 -0.29
C CYS A 308 -5.35 -22.91 -1.17
N TRP A 309 -6.21 -22.06 -1.71
CA TRP A 309 -5.78 -20.91 -2.51
C TRP A 309 -4.91 -19.93 -1.68
N PHE A 310 -5.33 -19.58 -0.47
CA PHE A 310 -4.54 -18.70 0.40
C PHE A 310 -3.17 -19.31 0.70
N GLU A 311 -3.11 -20.58 1.03
CA GLU A 311 -1.85 -21.29 1.30
C GLU A 311 -0.94 -21.31 0.05
N CYS A 312 -1.50 -21.56 -1.13
CA CYS A 312 -0.75 -21.56 -2.38
C CYS A 312 -0.16 -20.18 -2.72
N VAL A 313 -0.96 -19.13 -2.57
CA VAL A 313 -0.46 -17.77 -2.82
C VAL A 313 0.64 -17.40 -1.82
N ARG A 314 0.43 -17.67 -0.54
CA ARG A 314 1.43 -17.39 0.50
C ARG A 314 2.73 -18.15 0.23
N ALA A 315 2.65 -19.44 -0.06
CA ALA A 315 3.83 -20.27 -0.31
C ALA A 315 4.60 -19.83 -1.56
N SER A 316 3.90 -19.41 -2.61
CA SER A 316 4.55 -18.93 -3.84
C SER A 316 5.43 -17.70 -3.61
N LYS A 317 5.14 -16.93 -2.56
CA LYS A 317 5.86 -15.69 -2.23
C LYS A 317 6.93 -15.87 -1.15
N THR A 318 6.84 -16.94 -0.35
CA THR A 318 7.67 -17.10 0.86
C THR A 318 8.49 -18.37 0.89
N ASP A 319 8.14 -19.38 0.11
CA ASP A 319 8.94 -20.62 0.06
C ASP A 319 10.27 -20.34 -0.65
N PRO A 320 11.41 -20.61 0.02
CA PRO A 320 12.75 -20.40 -0.58
C PRO A 320 12.93 -21.07 -1.94
N LYS A 321 12.21 -22.14 -2.21
CA LYS A 321 12.17 -22.81 -3.50
C LYS A 321 11.84 -21.90 -4.67
N TYR A 322 11.00 -20.89 -4.43
CA TYR A 322 10.56 -19.95 -5.47
C TYR A 322 11.33 -18.64 -5.50
N GLU A 323 12.15 -18.37 -4.50
CA GLU A 323 12.84 -17.08 -4.34
C GLU A 323 13.70 -16.73 -5.56
N GLN A 324 14.56 -17.66 -5.98
CA GLN A 324 15.44 -17.43 -7.14
C GLN A 324 14.63 -17.33 -8.44
N THR A 325 13.61 -18.17 -8.60
CA THR A 325 12.75 -18.14 -9.79
C THR A 325 11.99 -16.82 -9.88
N ASN A 326 11.47 -16.32 -8.76
CA ASN A 326 10.76 -15.03 -8.71
C ASN A 326 11.71 -13.86 -9.07
N LYS A 327 12.93 -13.88 -8.53
CA LYS A 327 13.96 -12.89 -8.87
C LYS A 327 14.32 -12.93 -10.36
N ASP A 328 14.64 -14.09 -10.86
CA ASP A 328 15.05 -14.28 -12.28
C ASP A 328 13.96 -13.77 -13.23
N LYS A 329 12.71 -14.12 -12.94
CA LYS A 329 11.57 -13.69 -13.73
C LYS A 329 11.37 -12.17 -13.69
N PHE A 330 11.50 -11.58 -12.51
CA PHE A 330 11.41 -10.12 -12.36
C PHE A 330 12.53 -9.42 -13.13
N MET A 331 13.78 -9.87 -13.00
CA MET A 331 14.93 -9.26 -13.65
C MET A 331 14.89 -9.43 -15.17
N GLU A 332 14.42 -10.58 -15.66
CA GLU A 332 14.21 -10.81 -17.10
C GLU A 332 13.18 -9.84 -17.69
N ASN A 333 12.09 -9.61 -16.97
CA ASN A 333 11.04 -8.69 -17.40
C ASN A 333 11.42 -7.20 -17.21
N ASN A 334 12.44 -6.92 -16.42
CA ASN A 334 12.85 -5.56 -16.06
C ASN A 334 14.37 -5.39 -16.23
N PRO A 335 14.88 -5.40 -17.47
CA PRO A 335 16.32 -5.41 -17.73
C PRO A 335 17.07 -4.14 -17.28
N ASN A 336 16.34 -3.05 -16.99
CA ASN A 336 16.93 -1.80 -16.46
C ASN A 336 17.02 -1.79 -14.93
N TRP A 337 16.57 -2.85 -14.26
CA TRP A 337 16.76 -3.03 -12.82
C TRP A 337 18.09 -3.70 -12.54
N THR A 338 18.79 -3.22 -11.51
CA THR A 338 19.98 -3.88 -10.99
C THR A 338 19.66 -4.80 -9.83
N ASP A 339 20.58 -5.70 -9.48
CA ASP A 339 20.47 -6.51 -8.27
C ASP A 339 20.36 -5.64 -7.02
N GLU A 340 21.09 -4.53 -6.97
CA GLU A 340 20.99 -3.54 -5.88
C GLU A 340 19.56 -3.04 -5.68
N MET A 341 18.89 -2.61 -6.74
CA MET A 341 17.49 -2.14 -6.66
C MET A 341 16.53 -3.24 -6.22
N TYR A 342 16.72 -4.45 -6.75
CA TYR A 342 15.92 -5.61 -6.35
C TYR A 342 16.10 -5.94 -4.88
N ASP A 343 17.32 -5.88 -4.36
CA ASP A 343 17.61 -6.13 -2.96
C ASP A 343 16.93 -5.09 -2.05
N VAL A 344 16.93 -3.82 -2.44
CA VAL A 344 16.19 -2.77 -1.73
C VAL A 344 14.68 -3.08 -1.73
N LYS A 345 14.12 -3.42 -2.90
CA LYS A 345 12.71 -3.78 -3.05
C LYS A 345 12.28 -4.87 -2.08
N MET A 346 13.12 -5.88 -1.90
CA MET A 346 12.83 -7.02 -1.01
C MET A 346 13.12 -6.73 0.46
N ASP A 347 14.17 -5.96 0.74
CA ASP A 347 14.55 -5.63 2.12
C ASP A 347 13.48 -4.78 2.83
N VAL A 348 12.90 -3.81 2.15
CA VAL A 348 11.91 -2.89 2.75
C VAL A 348 10.59 -3.57 3.14
N VAL A 349 10.37 -4.80 2.70
CA VAL A 349 9.21 -5.61 3.08
C VAL A 349 9.60 -6.85 3.89
N SER A 350 10.84 -6.90 4.37
CA SER A 350 11.35 -7.96 5.23
C SER A 350 10.82 -7.82 6.67
N ASP A 351 11.09 -8.84 7.49
CA ASP A 351 10.68 -8.87 8.90
C ASP A 351 11.34 -7.77 9.77
N ASP A 352 12.37 -7.10 9.27
CA ASP A 352 13.02 -5.97 9.95
C ASP A 352 12.17 -4.69 9.94
N TYR A 353 11.14 -4.63 9.11
CA TYR A 353 10.27 -3.48 8.94
C TYR A 353 8.89 -3.72 9.54
N LEU A 354 8.36 -2.70 10.22
CA LEU A 354 6.95 -2.67 10.60
C LEU A 354 6.12 -2.29 9.38
N MET A 355 5.18 -3.16 8.99
CA MET A 355 4.20 -2.87 7.94
C MET A 355 3.06 -2.06 8.53
N LEU A 356 2.92 -0.82 8.08
CA LEU A 356 1.92 0.10 8.60
C LEU A 356 0.77 0.28 7.59
N PHE A 357 -0.47 0.14 8.09
CA PHE A 357 -1.69 0.39 7.31
C PHE A 357 -2.54 1.43 8.02
N ASP A 358 -3.06 2.41 7.29
CA ASP A 358 -3.93 3.44 7.85
C ASP A 358 -5.40 3.07 7.67
N TYR A 359 -6.16 3.07 8.75
CA TYR A 359 -7.59 2.77 8.75
C TYR A 359 -8.45 3.90 8.18
N ALA A 360 -7.92 5.11 8.09
CA ALA A 360 -8.70 6.30 7.77
C ALA A 360 -9.48 6.18 6.47
N TYR A 361 -8.88 5.59 5.45
CA TYR A 361 -9.52 5.38 4.14
C TYR A 361 -10.74 4.45 4.22
N GLY A 362 -10.71 3.49 5.09
CA GLY A 362 -11.75 2.46 5.22
C GLY A 362 -12.85 2.76 6.25
N ILE A 363 -12.81 3.91 6.91
CA ILE A 363 -13.82 4.30 7.91
C ILE A 363 -15.18 4.51 7.26
N SER A 364 -15.22 5.22 6.14
CA SER A 364 -16.44 5.49 5.37
C SER A 364 -16.13 5.95 3.95
N SER A 365 -17.15 5.92 3.10
CA SER A 365 -17.03 6.49 1.76
C SER A 365 -16.78 8.00 1.79
N ALA A 366 -17.34 8.71 2.76
CA ALA A 366 -17.10 10.16 2.91
C ALA A 366 -15.62 10.48 3.16
N LEU A 367 -14.87 9.60 3.82
CA LEU A 367 -13.44 9.78 4.07
C LEU A 367 -12.57 9.22 2.94
N GLY A 368 -12.90 8.06 2.38
CA GLY A 368 -12.01 7.30 1.50
C GLY A 368 -12.37 7.30 0.02
N ASP A 369 -13.56 7.71 -0.36
CA ASP A 369 -14.00 7.68 -1.75
C ASP A 369 -13.79 9.05 -2.42
N ARG A 370 -13.01 9.05 -3.49
CA ARG A 370 -12.72 10.25 -4.29
C ARG A 370 -13.97 10.91 -4.85
N LYS A 371 -14.98 10.12 -5.23
CA LYS A 371 -16.23 10.63 -5.78
C LYS A 371 -17.04 11.45 -4.79
N GLN A 372 -16.88 11.19 -3.51
CA GLN A 372 -17.58 11.91 -2.44
C GLN A 372 -16.82 13.15 -1.94
N PHE A 373 -15.71 13.50 -2.55
CA PHE A 373 -14.93 14.68 -2.18
C PHE A 373 -14.73 15.61 -3.38
N ASP A 374 -13.68 15.44 -4.19
CA ASP A 374 -13.44 16.32 -5.35
C ASP A 374 -13.22 15.57 -6.68
N GLY A 375 -13.32 14.25 -6.69
CA GLY A 375 -13.13 13.40 -7.85
C GLY A 375 -11.69 13.01 -8.13
N ASN A 376 -10.72 13.79 -7.67
CA ASN A 376 -9.28 13.54 -7.85
C ASN A 376 -8.64 12.96 -6.59
N GLN A 377 -9.08 13.39 -5.43
CA GLN A 377 -8.62 12.92 -4.12
C GLN A 377 -9.81 12.71 -3.20
N CYS A 378 -9.63 11.85 -2.19
CA CYS A 378 -10.57 11.73 -1.09
C CYS A 378 -10.21 12.70 0.04
N LEU A 379 -11.07 12.79 1.06
CA LEU A 379 -10.81 13.66 2.22
C LEU A 379 -9.53 13.27 2.96
N VAL A 380 -9.24 11.96 3.09
CA VAL A 380 -8.01 11.49 3.73
C VAL A 380 -6.77 11.90 2.94
N ASP A 381 -6.83 11.86 1.60
CA ASP A 381 -5.74 12.38 0.77
C ASP A 381 -5.49 13.87 1.04
N ALA A 382 -6.56 14.65 1.18
CA ALA A 382 -6.47 16.09 1.51
C ALA A 382 -5.87 16.31 2.91
N LEU A 383 -6.22 15.49 3.89
CA LEU A 383 -5.59 15.54 5.22
C LEU A 383 -4.07 15.35 5.14
N TYR A 384 -3.60 14.44 4.30
CA TYR A 384 -2.16 14.21 4.13
C TYR A 384 -1.46 15.30 3.32
N SER A 385 -2.13 15.90 2.35
CA SER A 385 -1.46 16.69 1.31
C SER A 385 -1.71 18.19 1.34
N ASP A 386 -2.79 18.68 1.90
CA ASP A 386 -3.16 20.11 1.79
C ASP A 386 -2.14 21.06 2.43
N ALA A 387 -1.46 20.64 3.50
CA ALA A 387 -0.46 21.49 4.16
C ALA A 387 0.84 21.63 3.34
N SER A 388 1.06 20.78 2.36
CA SER A 388 2.25 20.81 1.50
C SER A 388 1.92 21.00 0.01
N ASN A 389 0.70 21.44 -0.28
CA ASN A 389 0.29 21.91 -1.59
C ASN A 389 0.02 23.41 -1.54
N VAL A 390 0.10 24.06 -2.70
CA VAL A 390 -0.37 25.43 -2.88
C VAL A 390 -1.68 25.42 -3.63
N ASN A 391 -2.62 26.30 -3.24
CA ASN A 391 -3.86 26.46 -3.97
C ASN A 391 -3.64 27.28 -5.27
N GLU A 392 -4.71 27.55 -6.02
CA GLU A 392 -4.66 28.33 -7.27
C GLU A 392 -4.13 29.76 -7.05
N GLU A 393 -4.25 30.28 -5.83
CA GLU A 393 -3.76 31.61 -5.43
C GLU A 393 -2.30 31.58 -4.96
N GLY A 394 -1.66 30.41 -4.94
CA GLY A 394 -0.27 30.23 -4.46
C GLY A 394 -0.13 30.22 -2.94
N VAL A 395 -1.20 29.97 -2.21
CA VAL A 395 -1.23 29.98 -0.73
C VAL A 395 -1.21 28.57 -0.18
N GLN A 396 -0.36 28.34 0.83
CA GLN A 396 -0.34 27.11 1.62
C GLN A 396 -1.22 27.25 2.88
N SER A 397 -1.88 26.12 3.24
CA SER A 397 -2.52 25.99 4.54
C SER A 397 -1.55 25.36 5.54
N THR A 398 -1.57 25.81 6.79
CA THR A 398 -0.85 25.12 7.87
C THR A 398 -1.55 23.82 8.23
N TRP A 399 -0.85 22.91 8.90
CA TRP A 399 -1.46 21.68 9.41
C TRP A 399 -2.63 21.99 10.35
N THR A 400 -2.48 22.97 11.23
CA THR A 400 -3.57 23.39 12.12
C THR A 400 -4.82 23.77 11.34
N GLN A 401 -4.68 24.56 10.27
CA GLN A 401 -5.81 24.93 9.42
C GLN A 401 -6.45 23.73 8.70
N VAL A 402 -5.64 22.83 8.17
CA VAL A 402 -6.12 21.59 7.51
C VAL A 402 -6.87 20.72 8.52
N ARG A 403 -6.28 20.49 9.69
CA ARG A 403 -6.88 19.70 10.75
C ARG A 403 -8.22 20.28 11.20
N GLU A 404 -8.28 21.56 11.46
CA GLU A 404 -9.51 22.25 11.86
C GLU A 404 -10.61 22.16 10.79
N LYS A 405 -10.22 22.23 9.53
CA LYS A 405 -11.16 22.13 8.42
C LYS A 405 -11.87 20.77 8.35
N TYR A 406 -11.17 19.68 8.67
CA TYR A 406 -11.68 18.32 8.44
C TYR A 406 -12.01 17.54 9.72
N SER A 407 -11.58 17.99 10.90
CA SER A 407 -11.75 17.25 12.17
C SER A 407 -13.20 16.86 12.45
N ALA A 408 -14.13 17.77 12.27
CA ALA A 408 -15.54 17.51 12.55
C ALA A 408 -16.12 16.38 11.70
N THR A 409 -15.76 16.33 10.41
CA THR A 409 -16.18 15.27 9.51
C THR A 409 -15.56 13.95 9.90
N VAL A 410 -14.25 13.92 10.19
CA VAL A 410 -13.55 12.73 10.65
C VAL A 410 -14.19 12.17 11.94
N ASP A 411 -14.40 13.01 12.92
CA ASP A 411 -15.00 12.62 14.21
C ASP A 411 -16.42 12.06 14.02
N SER A 412 -17.22 12.70 13.18
CA SER A 412 -18.59 12.27 12.88
C SER A 412 -18.63 10.89 12.21
N GLU A 413 -17.76 10.67 11.21
CA GLU A 413 -17.69 9.40 10.48
C GLU A 413 -17.19 8.25 11.38
N ILE A 414 -16.21 8.52 12.23
CA ILE A 414 -15.72 7.55 13.22
C ILE A 414 -16.81 7.20 14.23
N LYS A 415 -17.51 8.21 14.74
CA LYS A 415 -18.61 7.97 15.69
C LYS A 415 -19.72 7.11 15.10
N GLU A 416 -20.10 7.38 13.86
CA GLU A 416 -21.11 6.57 13.15
C GLU A 416 -20.65 5.13 12.98
N LEU A 417 -19.40 4.91 12.59
CA LEU A 417 -18.82 3.58 12.46
C LEU A 417 -18.82 2.84 13.81
N ASN A 418 -18.36 3.48 14.88
CA ASN A 418 -18.34 2.88 16.21
C ASN A 418 -19.75 2.48 16.70
N GLN A 419 -20.76 3.29 16.39
CA GLN A 419 -22.15 2.96 16.70
C GLN A 419 -22.62 1.71 15.95
N LYS A 420 -22.28 1.58 14.69
CA LYS A 420 -22.58 0.38 13.88
C LYS A 420 -21.87 -0.85 14.43
N ILE A 421 -20.61 -0.75 14.81
CA ILE A 421 -19.84 -1.85 15.43
C ILE A 421 -20.49 -2.28 16.75
N ALA A 422 -20.88 -1.34 17.59
CA ALA A 422 -21.54 -1.64 18.86
C ALA A 422 -22.88 -2.37 18.65
N SER A 423 -23.61 -2.05 17.60
CA SER A 423 -24.90 -2.70 17.28
C SER A 423 -24.73 -4.15 16.80
N LEU A 424 -23.56 -4.54 16.28
CA LEU A 424 -23.27 -5.92 15.87
C LEU A 424 -23.04 -6.87 17.04
N LYS A 425 -22.79 -6.36 18.24
CA LYS A 425 -22.54 -7.16 19.45
C LYS A 425 -23.82 -7.60 20.16
N SER A 426 -24.95 -7.06 19.78
CA SER A 426 -26.27 -7.40 20.30
C SER A 426 -27.04 -8.38 19.35
#